data_c404f3962687c9d7a74e0867897bf244
#
_entry.id   c404f3962687c9d7a74e0867897bf244
#
_cell.length_a   1.000
_cell.length_b   1.000
_cell.length_c   1.000
_cell.angle_alpha   90.00
_cell.angle_beta   90.00
_cell.angle_gamma   90.00
#
_symmetry.space_group_name_H-M   'P 1'
#
loop_
_entity.id
_entity.type
_entity.pdbx_description
1 polymer ?
#
loop_
_entity_poly.entity_id
_entity_poly.type
_entity_poly.pdbx_seq_one_letter_code
_entity_poly.pdbx_strand_id
1 'polypeptide(L)'
;MPFRARTAIFRWSLHSVPYSIHHHQPHSLHSSSSSILLKFTSLAQPQVNGKSVETCDDDGFLSWLERKAGCRISSSLSIGKSSYGRSLFASKAIKTGDCILKVPYRVQITADNLPAKIKSLISEEVANVAKLAVLLLIERKLGQDSQWNPYICRLPWQEELHNTIFWNESELEMIHRSSVYWETINQKSQIERDFLAIRPIFECFSQSFGDITYKDFMYACTLVGSRAWGSTNGLSLIPFADFVNHDGNSEAIVMSDDDKQLSEVISDRDYAPGEQVLIRYGKFSNATLMLDFGFTVPYNIYDQVQIQLDIPKHDPLHKMKLELMQQYFVPSRKNAENLKHSWNIFTINIWISDGAMIIT
;
A
#
# COMPACT_ATOMS: atom_id res chain seq x y z
N MET A 1 -18.55 23.43 11.71
CA MET A 1 -18.45 21.95 11.65
C MET A 1 -16.99 21.64 11.38
N PRO A 2 -16.25 20.96 12.26
CA PRO A 2 -14.87 20.61 12.00
C PRO A 2 -14.80 19.58 10.88
N PHE A 3 -13.91 19.79 9.92
CA PHE A 3 -13.61 18.86 8.86
C PHE A 3 -13.00 17.59 9.47
N ARG A 4 -13.76 16.49 9.50
CA ARG A 4 -13.21 15.18 9.84
C ARG A 4 -12.30 14.71 8.70
N ALA A 5 -11.01 14.59 8.97
CA ALA A 5 -10.06 14.04 8.01
C ALA A 5 -10.41 12.57 7.75
N ARG A 6 -10.73 12.21 6.50
CA ARG A 6 -10.88 10.82 6.08
C ARG A 6 -9.48 10.22 5.96
N THR A 7 -9.22 9.17 6.70
CA THR A 7 -7.96 8.42 6.59
C THR A 7 -8.00 7.61 5.29
N ALA A 8 -7.03 7.83 4.42
CA ALA A 8 -6.74 6.93 3.31
C ALA A 8 -5.51 6.10 3.68
N ILE A 9 -5.48 4.83 3.31
CA ILE A 9 -4.24 4.06 3.34
C ILE A 9 -3.28 4.75 2.39
N PHE A 10 -2.10 5.08 2.88
CA PHE A 10 -1.20 6.00 2.19
C PHE A 10 -0.56 5.33 0.98
N ARG A 11 -0.68 5.96 -0.18
CA ARG A 11 0.04 5.55 -1.38
C ARG A 11 1.49 6.02 -1.32
N TRP A 12 2.42 5.15 -1.61
CA TRP A 12 3.80 5.51 -1.93
C TRP A 12 3.82 6.40 -3.17
N SER A 13 3.78 7.71 -2.99
CA SER A 13 3.99 8.65 -4.07
C SER A 13 5.48 8.89 -4.21
N LEU A 14 6.14 8.06 -5.03
CA LEU A 14 7.50 8.33 -5.46
C LEU A 14 7.51 9.59 -6.33
N HIS A 15 8.33 10.54 -5.95
CA HIS A 15 8.69 11.65 -6.83
C HIS A 15 9.55 11.04 -7.94
N SER A 16 8.97 10.85 -9.12
CA SER A 16 9.71 10.38 -10.29
C SER A 16 10.81 11.37 -10.65
N VAL A 17 12.06 10.93 -10.52
CA VAL A 17 13.22 11.61 -11.10
C VAL A 17 13.23 11.26 -12.58
N PRO A 18 13.30 12.21 -13.52
CA PRO A 18 13.31 11.92 -14.94
C PRO A 18 14.67 11.30 -15.33
N TYR A 19 14.62 10.08 -15.88
CA TYR A 19 15.76 9.46 -16.53
C TYR A 19 15.84 9.90 -17.98
N SER A 20 17.03 10.35 -18.40
CA SER A 20 17.37 10.61 -19.80
C SER A 20 17.67 9.28 -20.49
N ILE A 21 16.83 8.86 -21.41
CA ILE A 21 17.07 7.66 -22.22
C ILE A 21 17.83 8.06 -23.47
N HIS A 22 19.07 7.57 -23.60
CA HIS A 22 19.78 7.58 -24.87
C HIS A 22 19.16 6.54 -25.80
N HIS A 23 18.59 7.00 -26.93
CA HIS A 23 18.12 6.14 -27.99
C HIS A 23 19.29 5.40 -28.65
N HIS A 24 19.35 4.09 -28.48
CA HIS A 24 19.98 3.19 -29.45
C HIS A 24 18.93 2.70 -30.41
N GLN A 25 19.15 2.91 -31.70
CA GLN A 25 18.30 2.37 -32.79
C GLN A 25 18.32 0.84 -32.76
N PRO A 26 17.18 0.17 -32.86
CA PRO A 26 17.15 -1.28 -32.99
C PRO A 26 17.35 -1.68 -34.46
N HIS A 27 18.31 -2.59 -34.69
CA HIS A 27 18.41 -3.36 -35.92
C HIS A 27 17.19 -4.27 -36.09
N SER A 28 16.63 -4.25 -37.29
CA SER A 28 15.51 -5.09 -37.70
C SER A 28 15.87 -6.58 -37.63
N LEU A 29 15.19 -7.34 -36.81
CA LEU A 29 15.17 -8.80 -36.89
C LEU A 29 13.73 -9.24 -37.17
N HIS A 30 13.53 -9.89 -38.29
CA HIS A 30 12.30 -10.62 -38.62
C HIS A 30 12.07 -11.71 -37.57
N SER A 31 10.95 -11.68 -36.87
CA SER A 31 10.53 -12.79 -36.04
C SER A 31 9.12 -13.23 -36.43
N SER A 32 9.03 -14.50 -36.78
CA SER A 32 7.82 -15.25 -36.99
C SER A 32 6.89 -15.24 -35.78
N SER A 33 5.66 -14.80 -35.98
CA SER A 33 4.60 -14.76 -34.98
C SER A 33 4.16 -16.17 -34.61
N SER A 34 4.58 -16.67 -33.46
CA SER A 34 3.89 -17.80 -32.82
C SER A 34 2.99 -17.22 -31.71
N SER A 35 1.69 -17.19 -32.00
CA SER A 35 0.68 -16.78 -31.02
C SER A 35 0.54 -17.87 -29.95
N ILE A 36 1.14 -17.61 -28.78
CA ILE A 36 0.88 -18.39 -27.57
C ILE A 36 -0.41 -17.88 -26.96
N LEU A 37 -1.47 -18.64 -27.14
CA LEU A 37 -2.78 -18.42 -26.53
C LEU A 37 -2.67 -18.85 -25.06
N LEU A 38 -2.32 -17.94 -24.16
CA LEU A 38 -2.42 -18.17 -22.72
C LEU A 38 -3.90 -18.24 -22.34
N LYS A 39 -4.39 -19.45 -22.11
CA LYS A 39 -5.70 -19.65 -21.47
C LYS A 39 -5.60 -19.20 -20.02
N PHE A 40 -6.03 -17.98 -19.74
CA PHE A 40 -6.39 -17.60 -18.38
C PHE A 40 -7.61 -18.43 -17.98
N THR A 41 -7.41 -19.41 -17.12
CA THR A 41 -8.52 -20.04 -16.42
C THR A 41 -9.12 -18.97 -15.52
N SER A 42 -10.30 -18.48 -15.89
CA SER A 42 -11.15 -17.67 -15.03
C SER A 42 -11.34 -18.42 -13.71
N LEU A 43 -10.73 -17.94 -12.65
CA LEU A 43 -11.11 -18.33 -11.30
C LEU A 43 -12.51 -17.77 -11.08
N ALA A 44 -13.49 -18.64 -11.20
CA ALA A 44 -14.88 -18.34 -10.86
C ALA A 44 -14.93 -17.73 -9.46
N GLN A 45 -15.74 -16.69 -9.28
CA GLN A 45 -16.09 -16.18 -7.97
C GLN A 45 -16.45 -17.36 -7.06
N PRO A 46 -15.87 -17.51 -5.87
CA PRO A 46 -16.30 -18.53 -4.95
C PRO A 46 -17.72 -18.14 -4.50
N GLN A 47 -18.69 -18.92 -4.94
CA GLN A 47 -20.02 -18.92 -4.31
C GLN A 47 -19.79 -19.19 -2.83
N VAL A 48 -20.35 -18.33 -1.99
CA VAL A 48 -20.35 -18.46 -0.54
C VAL A 48 -21.20 -19.67 -0.18
N ASN A 49 -20.62 -20.86 -0.26
CA ASN A 49 -21.14 -22.03 0.40
C ASN A 49 -20.77 -21.90 1.87
N GLY A 50 -21.79 -21.83 2.73
CA GLY A 50 -21.66 -21.77 4.18
C GLY A 50 -20.94 -22.98 4.77
N LYS A 51 -19.61 -23.01 4.61
CA LYS A 51 -18.74 -23.82 5.46
C LYS A 51 -18.45 -23.00 6.70
N SER A 52 -18.72 -23.61 7.85
CA SER A 52 -18.32 -23.12 9.16
C SER A 52 -16.91 -22.56 9.07
N VAL A 53 -16.77 -21.24 9.28
CA VAL A 53 -15.49 -20.57 9.40
C VAL A 53 -14.78 -21.27 10.56
N GLU A 54 -13.68 -22.00 10.28
CA GLU A 54 -12.74 -22.36 11.32
C GLU A 54 -12.21 -21.02 11.84
N THR A 55 -12.81 -20.54 12.93
CA THR A 55 -12.26 -19.45 13.71
C THR A 55 -10.91 -19.96 14.17
N CYS A 56 -9.84 -19.54 13.50
CA CYS A 56 -8.52 -19.63 14.08
C CYS A 56 -8.62 -18.88 15.38
N ASP A 57 -8.62 -19.65 16.45
CA ASP A 57 -8.78 -19.18 17.81
C ASP A 57 -7.92 -17.93 17.95
N ASP A 58 -8.53 -16.83 18.34
CA ASP A 58 -7.79 -15.63 18.67
C ASP A 58 -6.90 -16.03 19.85
N ASP A 59 -5.67 -16.47 19.55
CA ASP A 59 -4.66 -16.92 20.52
C ASP A 59 -4.29 -15.79 21.50
N GLY A 60 -5.29 -15.03 21.93
CA GLY A 60 -5.24 -13.98 22.90
C GLY A 60 -4.76 -12.63 22.35
N PHE A 61 -4.62 -12.48 21.00
CA PHE A 61 -4.12 -11.24 20.40
C PHE A 61 -5.01 -10.03 20.66
N LEU A 62 -6.31 -10.14 20.38
CA LEU A 62 -7.24 -9.03 20.63
C LEU A 62 -7.28 -8.69 22.13
N SER A 63 -7.33 -9.70 22.99
CA SER A 63 -7.30 -9.52 24.44
C SER A 63 -6.00 -8.87 24.93
N TRP A 64 -4.86 -9.21 24.33
CA TRP A 64 -3.58 -8.53 24.59
C TRP A 64 -3.63 -7.07 24.17
N LEU A 65 -4.14 -6.78 22.94
CA LEU A 65 -4.22 -5.43 22.42
C LEU A 65 -5.17 -4.56 23.26
N GLU A 66 -6.32 -5.10 23.69
CA GLU A 66 -7.28 -4.42 24.54
C GLU A 66 -6.69 -4.10 25.94
N ARG A 67 -5.96 -5.06 26.54
CA ARG A 67 -5.23 -4.79 27.81
C ARG A 67 -4.20 -3.68 27.63
N LYS A 68 -3.42 -3.71 26.55
CA LYS A 68 -2.44 -2.67 26.22
C LYS A 68 -3.12 -1.32 25.96
N ALA A 69 -4.26 -1.34 25.30
CA ALA A 69 -5.08 -0.17 25.01
C ALA A 69 -5.86 0.35 26.24
N GLY A 70 -6.02 -0.45 27.29
CA GLY A 70 -6.86 -0.10 28.45
C GLY A 70 -8.33 0.14 28.10
N CYS A 71 -8.77 -0.33 26.93
CA CYS A 71 -10.15 -0.21 26.47
C CYS A 71 -10.47 -1.29 25.41
N ARG A 72 -11.74 -1.51 25.15
CA ARG A 72 -12.19 -2.44 24.12
C ARG A 72 -11.90 -1.89 22.72
N ILE A 73 -11.29 -2.70 21.88
CA ILE A 73 -10.98 -2.37 20.47
C ILE A 73 -12.17 -2.74 19.58
N SER A 74 -12.69 -3.94 19.73
CA SER A 74 -13.88 -4.40 19.00
C SER A 74 -14.70 -5.39 19.84
N SER A 75 -16.02 -5.34 19.67
CA SER A 75 -16.94 -6.31 20.28
C SER A 75 -17.71 -7.13 19.23
N SER A 76 -17.43 -6.89 17.97
CA SER A 76 -18.20 -7.43 16.85
C SER A 76 -17.33 -8.10 15.78
N LEU A 77 -16.00 -8.08 15.94
CA LEU A 77 -15.07 -8.66 14.99
C LEU A 77 -14.25 -9.78 15.63
N SER A 78 -13.96 -10.79 14.85
CA SER A 78 -13.02 -11.87 15.16
C SER A 78 -11.99 -12.03 14.04
N ILE A 79 -10.80 -12.53 14.40
CA ILE A 79 -9.78 -12.88 13.42
C ILE A 79 -10.13 -14.25 12.83
N GLY A 80 -10.00 -14.37 11.51
CA GLY A 80 -10.18 -15.62 10.80
C GLY A 80 -9.28 -15.68 9.57
N LYS A 81 -9.46 -16.73 8.77
CA LYS A 81 -8.71 -16.95 7.52
C LYS A 81 -9.68 -16.97 6.34
N SER A 82 -9.42 -16.13 5.34
CA SER A 82 -10.10 -16.13 4.05
C SER A 82 -9.22 -16.74 2.97
N SER A 83 -9.72 -16.78 1.73
CA SER A 83 -8.92 -17.09 0.55
C SER A 83 -7.74 -16.11 0.33
N TYR A 84 -7.82 -14.94 0.94
CA TYR A 84 -6.81 -13.87 0.87
C TYR A 84 -5.89 -13.82 2.09
N GLY A 85 -5.87 -14.87 2.91
CA GLY A 85 -5.11 -14.92 4.13
C GLY A 85 -5.88 -14.45 5.35
N ARG A 86 -5.17 -13.86 6.33
CA ARG A 86 -5.79 -13.36 7.57
C ARG A 86 -6.77 -12.24 7.28
N SER A 87 -7.91 -12.27 7.98
CA SER A 87 -9.03 -11.35 7.75
C SER A 87 -9.82 -11.12 9.02
N LEU A 88 -10.66 -10.11 9.02
CA LEU A 88 -11.64 -9.88 10.09
C LEU A 88 -13.04 -10.31 9.63
N PHE A 89 -13.76 -10.95 10.53
CA PHE A 89 -15.10 -11.46 10.32
C PHE A 89 -16.05 -10.92 11.39
N ALA A 90 -17.29 -10.71 11.01
CA ALA A 90 -18.35 -10.37 11.96
C ALA A 90 -18.57 -11.54 12.93
N SER A 91 -18.31 -11.35 14.23
CA SER A 91 -18.58 -12.35 15.27
C SER A 91 -20.05 -12.36 15.73
N LYS A 92 -20.76 -11.28 15.43
CA LYS A 92 -22.21 -11.08 15.66
C LYS A 92 -22.77 -10.21 14.53
N ALA A 93 -24.09 -10.07 14.47
CA ALA A 93 -24.72 -9.15 13.53
C ALA A 93 -24.21 -7.72 13.73
N ILE A 94 -23.84 -7.06 12.64
CA ILE A 94 -23.40 -5.66 12.56
C ILE A 94 -24.42 -4.92 11.72
N LYS A 95 -24.75 -3.69 12.10
CA LYS A 95 -25.64 -2.83 11.34
C LYS A 95 -24.87 -1.72 10.64
N THR A 96 -25.44 -1.24 9.55
CA THR A 96 -24.96 -0.02 8.87
C THR A 96 -24.84 1.12 9.87
N GLY A 97 -23.69 1.78 9.88
CA GLY A 97 -23.39 2.87 10.80
C GLY A 97 -22.82 2.45 12.15
N ASP A 98 -22.74 1.15 12.45
CA ASP A 98 -22.07 0.68 13.66
C ASP A 98 -20.56 0.97 13.60
N CYS A 99 -19.99 1.46 14.70
CA CYS A 99 -18.56 1.49 14.86
C CYS A 99 -18.05 0.10 15.22
N ILE A 100 -17.33 -0.52 14.28
CA ILE A 100 -16.92 -1.93 14.37
C ILE A 100 -15.57 -2.13 15.04
N LEU A 101 -14.70 -1.12 15.00
CA LEU A 101 -13.42 -1.10 15.75
C LEU A 101 -13.00 0.32 16.07
N LYS A 102 -12.24 0.46 17.19
CA LYS A 102 -11.63 1.70 17.67
C LYS A 102 -10.25 1.40 18.22
N VAL A 103 -9.21 1.97 17.63
CA VAL A 103 -7.83 1.76 18.07
C VAL A 103 -7.21 3.07 18.54
N PRO A 104 -6.98 3.24 19.86
CA PRO A 104 -6.33 4.45 20.38
C PRO A 104 -4.91 4.64 19.83
N TYR A 105 -4.50 5.90 19.62
CA TYR A 105 -3.17 6.24 19.09
C TYR A 105 -2.03 5.65 19.92
N ARG A 106 -2.20 5.56 21.26
CA ARG A 106 -1.17 5.00 22.17
C ARG A 106 -0.81 3.53 21.90
N VAL A 107 -1.62 2.80 21.14
CA VAL A 107 -1.34 1.41 20.72
C VAL A 107 -1.15 1.28 19.23
N GLN A 108 -1.00 2.38 18.52
CA GLN A 108 -0.54 2.40 17.14
C GLN A 108 0.99 2.52 17.11
N ILE A 109 1.59 2.02 16.05
CA ILE A 109 3.04 2.01 15.87
C ILE A 109 3.39 3.10 14.85
N THR A 110 4.11 4.12 15.29
CA THR A 110 4.52 5.27 14.48
C THR A 110 6.03 5.46 14.52
N ALA A 111 6.57 6.28 13.63
CA ALA A 111 7.99 6.65 13.67
C ALA A 111 8.40 7.32 14.99
N ASP A 112 7.44 7.88 15.77
CA ASP A 112 7.71 8.48 17.06
C ASP A 112 8.09 7.46 18.14
N ASN A 113 7.77 6.18 17.92
CA ASN A 113 8.18 5.10 18.81
C ASN A 113 9.65 4.68 18.61
N LEU A 114 10.36 5.25 17.63
CA LEU A 114 11.79 5.02 17.48
C LEU A 114 12.56 5.42 18.75
N PRO A 115 13.53 4.60 19.19
CA PRO A 115 14.42 4.98 20.29
C PRO A 115 15.09 6.33 20.01
N ALA A 116 15.13 7.23 21.01
CA ALA A 116 15.62 8.61 20.85
C ALA A 116 17.00 8.69 20.20
N LYS A 117 17.92 7.78 20.55
CA LYS A 117 19.27 7.70 19.96
C LYS A 117 19.23 7.40 18.47
N ILE A 118 18.31 6.53 18.01
CA ILE A 118 18.16 6.18 16.59
C ILE A 118 17.47 7.32 15.86
N LYS A 119 16.40 7.87 16.44
CA LYS A 119 15.64 8.99 15.87
C LYS A 119 16.55 10.20 15.59
N SER A 120 17.50 10.51 16.48
CA SER A 120 18.44 11.63 16.30
C SER A 120 19.49 11.41 15.19
N LEU A 121 19.70 10.19 14.74
CA LEU A 121 20.64 9.85 13.67
C LEU A 121 19.98 9.77 12.28
N ILE A 122 18.65 9.67 12.23
CA ILE A 122 17.91 9.62 10.96
C ILE A 122 17.69 11.05 10.47
N SER A 123 18.13 11.33 9.24
CA SER A 123 17.84 12.62 8.59
C SER A 123 16.34 12.85 8.44
N GLU A 124 15.92 14.11 8.53
CA GLU A 124 14.52 14.51 8.25
C GLU A 124 14.09 14.21 6.80
N GLU A 125 15.05 14.15 5.88
CA GLU A 125 14.80 13.83 4.46
C GLU A 125 14.42 12.37 4.23
N VAL A 126 14.72 11.48 5.19
CA VAL A 126 14.33 10.06 5.09
C VAL A 126 12.81 9.94 5.18
N ALA A 127 12.22 9.22 4.25
CA ALA A 127 10.76 9.05 4.15
C ALA A 127 10.16 8.40 5.41
N ASN A 128 8.93 8.78 5.78
CA ASN A 128 8.25 8.23 6.95
C ASN A 128 8.07 6.71 6.88
N VAL A 129 7.88 6.18 5.68
CA VAL A 129 7.84 4.71 5.45
C VAL A 129 9.16 4.07 5.88
N ALA A 130 10.28 4.65 5.48
CA ALA A 130 11.61 4.14 5.84
C ALA A 130 11.87 4.24 7.36
N LYS A 131 11.48 5.35 7.99
CA LYS A 131 11.57 5.51 9.46
C LYS A 131 10.76 4.43 10.20
N LEU A 132 9.55 4.17 9.74
CA LEU A 132 8.68 3.15 10.32
C LEU A 132 9.18 1.73 10.04
N ALA A 133 9.79 1.49 8.87
CA ALA A 133 10.44 0.23 8.53
C ALA A 133 11.65 -0.07 9.44
N VAL A 134 12.45 0.95 9.77
CA VAL A 134 13.54 0.82 10.77
C VAL A 134 12.99 0.36 12.10
N LEU A 135 11.93 1.00 12.59
CA LEU A 135 11.29 0.60 13.86
C LEU A 135 10.80 -0.85 13.79
N LEU A 136 10.13 -1.22 12.71
CA LEU A 136 9.61 -2.58 12.53
C LEU A 136 10.73 -3.63 12.57
N LEU A 137 11.88 -3.35 11.95
CA LEU A 137 13.04 -4.23 11.98
C LEU A 137 13.65 -4.36 13.38
N ILE A 138 13.76 -3.25 14.10
CA ILE A 138 14.24 -3.24 15.48
C ILE A 138 13.33 -4.09 16.37
N GLU A 139 12.02 -3.86 16.33
CA GLU A 139 11.05 -4.60 17.12
C GLU A 139 11.04 -6.10 16.76
N ARG A 140 11.22 -6.43 15.49
CA ARG A 140 11.36 -7.82 15.05
C ARG A 140 12.63 -8.49 15.57
N LYS A 141 13.76 -7.77 15.63
CA LYS A 141 15.03 -8.28 16.17
C LYS A 141 14.99 -8.44 17.70
N LEU A 142 14.23 -7.62 18.39
CA LEU A 142 13.96 -7.76 19.82
C LEU A 142 13.17 -9.05 20.13
N GLY A 143 12.40 -9.57 19.19
CA GLY A 143 11.64 -10.80 19.36
C GLY A 143 10.73 -10.75 20.59
N GLN A 144 10.90 -11.65 21.53
CA GLN A 144 10.08 -11.72 22.75
C GLN A 144 10.21 -10.51 23.65
N ASP A 145 11.31 -9.76 23.58
CA ASP A 145 11.53 -8.54 24.36
C ASP A 145 10.79 -7.34 23.77
N SER A 146 10.28 -7.46 22.53
CA SER A 146 9.47 -6.43 21.92
C SER A 146 8.10 -6.33 22.58
N GLN A 147 7.73 -5.12 22.98
CA GLN A 147 6.36 -4.86 23.46
C GLN A 147 5.29 -5.06 22.38
N TRP A 148 5.70 -5.18 21.11
CA TRP A 148 4.84 -5.38 19.93
C TRP A 148 4.90 -6.82 19.40
N ASN A 149 5.64 -7.71 20.07
CA ASN A 149 5.86 -9.07 19.60
C ASN A 149 4.57 -9.80 19.19
N PRO A 150 3.45 -9.74 19.94
CA PRO A 150 2.21 -10.40 19.55
C PRO A 150 1.65 -9.92 18.19
N TYR A 151 1.89 -8.66 17.83
CA TYR A 151 1.53 -8.13 16.52
C TYR A 151 2.56 -8.49 15.46
N ILE A 152 3.85 -8.28 15.74
CA ILE A 152 4.95 -8.51 14.80
C ILE A 152 4.97 -9.95 14.28
N CYS A 153 4.73 -10.93 15.15
CA CYS A 153 4.65 -12.35 14.78
C CYS A 153 3.47 -12.69 13.86
N ARG A 154 2.50 -11.79 13.74
CA ARG A 154 1.32 -11.96 12.88
C ARG A 154 1.44 -11.25 11.53
N LEU A 155 2.49 -10.47 11.32
CA LEU A 155 2.74 -9.88 10.01
C LEU A 155 3.12 -10.98 9.00
N PRO A 156 2.73 -10.86 7.73
CA PRO A 156 3.06 -11.85 6.71
C PRO A 156 4.58 -11.98 6.54
N TRP A 157 5.02 -13.18 6.19
CA TRP A 157 6.40 -13.43 5.80
C TRP A 157 6.66 -12.88 4.40
N GLN A 158 7.94 -12.76 4.04
CA GLN A 158 8.31 -12.22 2.72
C GLN A 158 7.72 -13.06 1.58
N GLU A 159 7.66 -14.36 1.74
CA GLU A 159 7.14 -15.31 0.76
C GLU A 159 5.62 -15.18 0.54
N GLU A 160 4.93 -14.51 1.45
CA GLU A 160 3.50 -14.20 1.35
C GLU A 160 3.23 -12.82 0.70
N LEU A 161 4.30 -12.08 0.37
CA LEU A 161 4.19 -10.77 -0.30
C LEU A 161 4.41 -10.93 -1.80
N HIS A 162 3.42 -10.54 -2.60
CA HIS A 162 3.43 -10.71 -4.06
C HIS A 162 3.68 -9.40 -4.82
N ASN A 163 4.13 -8.35 -4.12
CA ASN A 163 4.48 -7.06 -4.73
C ASN A 163 5.57 -7.25 -5.79
N THR A 164 5.47 -6.50 -6.89
CA THR A 164 6.40 -6.59 -8.02
C THR A 164 7.86 -6.33 -7.64
N ILE A 165 8.09 -5.66 -6.53
CA ILE A 165 9.44 -5.39 -6.01
C ILE A 165 10.22 -6.68 -5.67
N PHE A 166 9.53 -7.79 -5.37
CA PHE A 166 10.13 -9.11 -5.10
C PHE A 166 10.23 -10.00 -6.33
N TRP A 167 9.67 -9.56 -7.46
CA TRP A 167 9.70 -10.33 -8.69
C TRP A 167 11.12 -10.48 -9.24
N ASN A 168 11.41 -11.66 -9.78
CA ASN A 168 12.67 -11.93 -10.46
C ASN A 168 12.71 -11.28 -11.87
N GLU A 169 13.86 -11.37 -12.53
CA GLU A 169 14.05 -10.72 -13.84
C GLU A 169 13.10 -11.24 -14.92
N SER A 170 12.79 -12.55 -14.92
CA SER A 170 11.89 -13.12 -15.90
C SER A 170 10.43 -12.70 -15.69
N GLU A 171 10.01 -12.53 -14.44
CA GLU A 171 8.69 -11.99 -14.09
C GLU A 171 8.58 -10.51 -14.45
N LEU A 172 9.63 -9.73 -14.18
CA LEU A 172 9.69 -8.31 -14.54
C LEU A 172 9.70 -8.10 -16.06
N GLU A 173 10.34 -9.00 -16.82
CA GLU A 173 10.33 -8.93 -18.27
C GLU A 173 8.91 -9.07 -18.87
N MET A 174 8.03 -9.85 -18.23
CA MET A 174 6.63 -9.97 -18.67
C MET A 174 5.86 -8.65 -18.64
N ILE A 175 6.26 -7.73 -17.75
CA ILE A 175 5.63 -6.40 -17.58
C ILE A 175 6.50 -5.25 -18.10
N HIS A 176 7.62 -5.54 -18.78
CA HIS A 176 8.62 -4.55 -19.19
C HIS A 176 8.05 -3.36 -19.98
N ARG A 177 6.96 -3.59 -20.76
CA ARG A 177 6.30 -2.53 -21.55
C ARG A 177 5.18 -1.80 -20.82
N SER A 178 4.94 -2.10 -19.54
CA SER A 178 3.90 -1.47 -18.74
C SER A 178 4.48 -0.38 -17.82
N SER A 179 3.64 0.55 -17.38
CA SER A 179 4.01 1.54 -16.36
C SER A 179 4.40 0.88 -15.04
N VAL A 180 3.84 -0.30 -14.72
CA VAL A 180 4.14 -1.06 -13.51
C VAL A 180 5.61 -1.45 -13.43
N TYR A 181 6.25 -1.80 -14.56
CA TYR A 181 7.68 -2.08 -14.60
C TYR A 181 8.51 -0.89 -14.10
N TRP A 182 8.29 0.27 -14.70
CA TRP A 182 9.05 1.48 -14.35
C TRP A 182 8.80 1.94 -12.92
N GLU A 183 7.57 1.86 -12.46
CA GLU A 183 7.20 2.13 -11.07
C GLU A 183 7.91 1.16 -10.11
N THR A 184 8.00 -0.13 -10.47
CA THR A 184 8.74 -1.13 -9.67
C THR A 184 10.23 -0.79 -9.57
N ILE A 185 10.87 -0.43 -10.70
CA ILE A 185 12.28 -0.04 -10.71
C ILE A 185 12.50 1.23 -9.89
N ASN A 186 11.60 2.20 -9.98
CA ASN A 186 11.66 3.42 -9.19
C ASN A 186 11.50 3.13 -7.68
N GLN A 187 10.57 2.24 -7.29
CA GLN A 187 10.44 1.82 -5.90
C GLN A 187 11.72 1.15 -5.38
N LYS A 188 12.28 0.20 -6.13
CA LYS A 188 13.56 -0.45 -5.77
C LYS A 188 14.66 0.59 -5.55
N SER A 189 14.81 1.52 -6.50
CA SER A 189 15.82 2.58 -6.41
C SER A 189 15.61 3.54 -5.24
N GLN A 190 14.37 3.84 -4.89
CA GLN A 190 14.07 4.68 -3.72
C GLN A 190 14.43 3.97 -2.42
N ILE A 191 14.01 2.71 -2.27
CA ILE A 191 14.33 1.91 -1.08
C ILE A 191 15.84 1.73 -0.93
N GLU A 192 16.57 1.58 -2.04
CA GLU A 192 18.03 1.50 -2.01
C GLU A 192 18.66 2.80 -1.49
N ARG A 193 18.20 3.96 -1.97
CA ARG A 193 18.66 5.26 -1.45
C ARG A 193 18.37 5.42 0.03
N ASP A 194 17.17 5.09 0.46
CA ASP A 194 16.78 5.15 1.87
C ASP A 194 17.62 4.19 2.72
N PHE A 195 17.90 2.98 2.22
CA PHE A 195 18.75 2.01 2.90
C PHE A 195 20.18 2.52 3.06
N LEU A 196 20.78 3.09 2.01
CA LEU A 196 22.13 3.66 2.06
C LEU A 196 22.21 4.81 3.07
N ALA A 197 21.17 5.64 3.16
CA ALA A 197 21.12 6.74 4.14
C ALA A 197 21.01 6.23 5.59
N ILE A 198 20.36 5.07 5.82
CA ILE A 198 20.11 4.50 7.15
C ILE A 198 21.18 3.48 7.55
N ARG A 199 21.87 2.88 6.60
CA ARG A 199 22.84 1.81 6.83
C ARG A 199 23.86 2.12 7.94
N PRO A 200 24.44 3.34 8.06
CA PRO A 200 25.37 3.66 9.14
C PRO A 200 24.76 3.49 10.54
N ILE A 201 23.44 3.66 10.67
CA ILE A 201 22.71 3.47 11.93
C ILE A 201 22.69 1.98 12.28
N PHE A 202 22.37 1.11 11.30
CA PHE A 202 22.38 -0.33 11.51
C PHE A 202 23.79 -0.85 11.88
N GLU A 203 24.83 -0.30 11.26
CA GLU A 203 26.22 -0.63 11.58
C GLU A 203 26.58 -0.21 13.01
N CYS A 204 26.18 0.98 13.44
CA CYS A 204 26.40 1.45 14.82
C CYS A 204 25.71 0.60 15.88
N PHE A 205 24.59 -0.01 15.56
CA PHE A 205 23.79 -0.82 16.48
C PHE A 205 23.82 -2.31 16.17
N SER A 206 24.75 -2.77 15.33
CA SER A 206 24.87 -4.18 14.91
C SER A 206 25.01 -5.15 16.08
N GLN A 207 25.71 -4.77 17.15
CA GLN A 207 25.82 -5.58 18.37
C GLN A 207 24.46 -5.78 19.08
N SER A 208 23.53 -4.82 18.96
CA SER A 208 22.23 -4.87 19.63
C SER A 208 21.17 -5.57 18.76
N PHE A 209 21.22 -5.40 17.44
CA PHE A 209 20.15 -5.84 16.54
C PHE A 209 20.65 -6.86 15.50
N GLY A 210 21.95 -7.21 15.49
CA GLY A 210 22.57 -8.03 14.45
C GLY A 210 22.60 -7.33 13.10
N ASP A 211 23.05 -8.05 12.08
CA ASP A 211 23.10 -7.51 10.72
C ASP A 211 21.69 -7.35 10.13
N ILE A 212 21.43 -6.18 9.59
CA ILE A 212 20.22 -5.86 8.82
C ILE A 212 20.64 -5.66 7.37
N THR A 213 20.12 -6.52 6.50
CA THR A 213 20.42 -6.50 5.07
C THR A 213 19.48 -5.57 4.31
N TYR A 214 19.87 -5.19 3.08
CA TYR A 214 18.97 -4.49 2.15
C TYR A 214 17.66 -5.25 1.92
N LYS A 215 17.73 -6.58 1.85
CA LYS A 215 16.55 -7.43 1.67
C LYS A 215 15.58 -7.34 2.85
N ASP A 216 16.10 -7.32 4.08
CA ASP A 216 15.29 -7.14 5.29
C ASP A 216 14.61 -5.75 5.29
N PHE A 217 15.37 -4.73 4.89
CA PHE A 217 14.85 -3.36 4.83
C PHE A 217 13.77 -3.21 3.74
N MET A 218 13.98 -3.78 2.56
CA MET A 218 13.01 -3.80 1.47
C MET A 218 11.72 -4.50 1.89
N TYR A 219 11.82 -5.64 2.57
CA TYR A 219 10.69 -6.35 3.14
C TYR A 219 9.92 -5.47 4.15
N ALA A 220 10.61 -4.82 5.08
CA ALA A 220 9.98 -3.96 6.08
C ALA A 220 9.30 -2.74 5.44
N CYS A 221 9.92 -2.12 4.43
CA CYS A 221 9.31 -1.03 3.66
C CYS A 221 8.02 -1.49 2.95
N THR A 222 8.01 -2.69 2.37
CA THR A 222 6.84 -3.25 1.71
C THR A 222 5.72 -3.53 2.71
N LEU A 223 6.03 -4.09 3.89
CA LEU A 223 5.06 -4.28 4.95
C LEU A 223 4.42 -2.96 5.38
N VAL A 224 5.23 -1.95 5.63
CA VAL A 224 4.74 -0.62 6.00
C VAL A 224 3.89 -0.03 4.88
N GLY A 225 4.38 -0.05 3.64
CA GLY A 225 3.68 0.52 2.48
C GLY A 225 2.30 -0.10 2.24
N SER A 226 2.15 -1.41 2.47
CA SER A 226 0.90 -2.13 2.24
C SER A 226 -0.09 -2.10 3.42
N ARG A 227 0.33 -1.69 4.64
CA ARG A 227 -0.46 -1.80 5.88
C ARG A 227 -0.63 -0.51 6.66
N ALA A 228 0.27 0.45 6.49
CA ALA A 228 0.21 1.67 7.27
C ALA A 228 -0.95 2.57 6.82
N TRP A 229 -1.61 3.15 7.79
CA TRP A 229 -2.67 4.13 7.57
C TRP A 229 -2.10 5.54 7.72
N GLY A 230 -2.52 6.43 6.83
CA GLY A 230 -2.18 7.84 6.91
C GLY A 230 -3.13 8.60 7.82
N SER A 231 -2.59 9.52 8.61
CA SER A 231 -3.33 10.47 9.42
C SER A 231 -2.69 11.85 9.32
N THR A 232 -3.26 12.84 9.97
CA THR A 232 -2.65 14.18 10.12
C THR A 232 -1.30 14.12 10.83
N ASN A 233 -1.09 13.12 11.67
CA ASN A 233 0.14 12.89 12.44
C ASN A 233 1.16 11.97 11.72
N GLY A 234 0.92 11.65 10.43
CA GLY A 234 1.81 10.83 9.62
C GLY A 234 1.30 9.40 9.42
N LEU A 235 2.24 8.46 9.25
CA LEU A 235 1.95 7.05 9.02
C LEU A 235 1.95 6.25 10.32
N SER A 236 0.99 5.33 10.46
CA SER A 236 0.94 4.39 11.57
C SER A 236 0.55 2.99 11.12
N LEU A 237 1.19 1.97 11.68
CA LEU A 237 0.66 0.61 11.68
C LEU A 237 -0.36 0.52 12.82
N ILE A 238 -1.55 0.03 12.49
CA ILE A 238 -2.67 -0.04 13.44
C ILE A 238 -3.00 -1.50 13.68
N PRO A 239 -2.43 -2.10 14.76
CA PRO A 239 -2.64 -3.50 15.08
C PRO A 239 -4.14 -3.87 15.12
N PHE A 240 -4.50 -5.01 14.58
CA PHE A 240 -5.85 -5.51 14.37
C PHE A 240 -6.58 -4.82 13.20
N ALA A 241 -6.57 -3.49 13.11
CA ALA A 241 -7.25 -2.79 12.03
C ALA A 241 -6.64 -3.08 10.64
N ASP A 242 -5.33 -3.31 10.57
CA ASP A 242 -4.62 -3.67 9.33
C ASP A 242 -4.86 -5.12 8.86
N PHE A 243 -5.68 -5.89 9.58
CA PHE A 243 -6.15 -7.21 9.16
C PHE A 243 -7.44 -7.15 8.33
N VAL A 244 -8.08 -5.99 8.22
CA VAL A 244 -9.24 -5.79 7.34
C VAL A 244 -8.77 -5.75 5.89
N ASN A 245 -9.34 -6.59 5.03
CA ASN A 245 -8.98 -6.68 3.63
C ASN A 245 -9.74 -5.67 2.75
N HIS A 246 -9.29 -5.54 1.51
CA HIS A 246 -9.81 -4.60 0.52
C HIS A 246 -11.05 -5.12 -0.21
N ASP A 247 -12.03 -4.23 -0.37
CA ASP A 247 -13.09 -4.32 -1.37
C ASP A 247 -13.25 -2.92 -2.02
N GLY A 248 -13.11 -2.85 -3.34
CA GLY A 248 -13.28 -1.60 -4.09
C GLY A 248 -14.68 -0.98 -3.96
N ASN A 249 -15.69 -1.80 -3.67
CA ASN A 249 -17.08 -1.35 -3.52
C ASN A 249 -17.44 -0.91 -2.10
N SER A 250 -16.60 -1.20 -1.09
CA SER A 250 -16.89 -0.80 0.29
C SER A 250 -16.91 0.72 0.43
N GLU A 251 -17.90 1.22 1.12
CA GLU A 251 -18.06 2.63 1.51
C GLU A 251 -17.86 2.81 3.03
N ALA A 252 -17.32 1.80 3.72
CA ALA A 252 -16.98 1.87 5.14
C ALA A 252 -16.14 3.13 5.42
N ILE A 253 -16.47 3.82 6.50
CA ILE A 253 -15.78 5.05 6.88
C ILE A 253 -14.58 4.67 7.73
N VAL A 254 -13.39 4.92 7.21
CA VAL A 254 -12.13 4.77 7.93
C VAL A 254 -11.63 6.16 8.28
N MET A 255 -11.47 6.46 9.56
CA MET A 255 -11.08 7.78 10.00
C MET A 255 -10.11 7.74 11.19
N SER A 256 -9.26 8.76 11.26
CA SER A 256 -8.49 9.11 12.46
C SER A 256 -9.11 10.37 13.07
N ASP A 257 -9.41 10.30 14.36
CA ASP A 257 -10.04 11.39 15.14
C ASP A 257 -9.00 11.91 16.15
N ASP A 258 -8.41 13.05 15.84
CA ASP A 258 -7.35 13.65 16.66
C ASP A 258 -7.89 14.18 17.98
N ASP A 259 -9.17 14.58 18.06
CA ASP A 259 -9.78 15.03 19.30
C ASP A 259 -9.97 13.86 20.27
N LYS A 260 -10.33 12.70 19.75
CA LYS A 260 -10.50 11.46 20.52
C LYS A 260 -9.21 10.64 20.65
N GLN A 261 -8.17 10.99 19.91
CA GLN A 261 -6.88 10.28 19.86
C GLN A 261 -7.04 8.79 19.52
N LEU A 262 -7.85 8.49 18.47
CA LEU A 262 -8.09 7.13 18.01
C LEU A 262 -8.36 7.07 16.50
N SER A 263 -8.15 5.88 15.94
CA SER A 263 -8.65 5.52 14.60
C SER A 263 -9.86 4.61 14.75
N GLU A 264 -10.88 4.83 13.91
CA GLU A 264 -12.12 4.05 13.96
C GLU A 264 -12.59 3.63 12.55
N VAL A 265 -13.32 2.52 12.50
CA VAL A 265 -14.00 2.04 11.29
C VAL A 265 -15.49 1.91 11.57
N ILE A 266 -16.29 2.51 10.68
CA ILE A 266 -17.75 2.50 10.72
C ILE A 266 -18.24 1.68 9.54
N SER A 267 -19.12 0.74 9.79
CA SER A 267 -19.71 -0.14 8.79
C SER A 267 -20.56 0.61 7.79
N ASP A 268 -20.42 0.28 6.52
CA ASP A 268 -21.23 0.81 5.41
C ASP A 268 -22.48 0.00 5.11
N ARG A 269 -22.55 -1.24 5.63
CA ARG A 269 -23.67 -2.16 5.41
C ARG A 269 -23.91 -3.06 6.60
N ASP A 270 -25.01 -3.80 6.54
CA ASP A 270 -25.28 -4.88 7.49
C ASP A 270 -24.38 -6.08 7.18
N TYR A 271 -23.87 -6.74 8.22
CA TYR A 271 -23.14 -8.01 8.14
C TYR A 271 -23.80 -9.05 9.03
N ALA A 272 -23.99 -10.25 8.49
CA ALA A 272 -24.37 -11.41 9.27
C ALA A 272 -23.16 -12.00 10.02
N PRO A 273 -23.36 -12.71 11.13
CA PRO A 273 -22.27 -13.44 11.80
C PRO A 273 -21.56 -14.38 10.82
N GLY A 274 -20.23 -14.36 10.82
CA GLY A 274 -19.39 -15.14 9.92
C GLY A 274 -19.08 -14.49 8.58
N GLU A 275 -19.68 -13.35 8.23
CA GLU A 275 -19.31 -12.60 7.03
C GLU A 275 -17.97 -11.88 7.22
N GLN A 276 -17.15 -11.89 6.17
CA GLN A 276 -15.91 -11.13 6.14
C GLN A 276 -16.21 -9.64 6.06
N VAL A 277 -15.55 -8.85 6.92
CA VAL A 277 -15.65 -7.40 6.92
C VAL A 277 -14.51 -6.85 6.05
N LEU A 278 -14.87 -5.93 5.17
CA LEU A 278 -13.97 -5.35 4.16
C LEU A 278 -14.04 -3.82 4.20
N ILE A 279 -12.93 -3.18 3.80
CA ILE A 279 -12.86 -1.72 3.63
C ILE A 279 -12.27 -1.40 2.26
N ARG A 280 -12.49 -0.19 1.78
CA ARG A 280 -11.78 0.31 0.60
C ARG A 280 -10.47 0.99 1.02
N TYR A 281 -9.33 0.42 0.61
CA TYR A 281 -8.01 1.03 0.86
C TYR A 281 -7.84 2.37 0.17
N GLY A 282 -8.44 2.51 -1.00
CA GLY A 282 -8.47 3.72 -1.82
C GLY A 282 -9.10 3.44 -3.18
N LYS A 283 -9.29 4.46 -3.97
CA LYS A 283 -9.70 4.35 -5.37
C LYS A 283 -8.46 4.06 -6.23
N PHE A 284 -7.94 2.84 -6.14
CA PHE A 284 -6.68 2.43 -6.74
C PHE A 284 -6.89 1.58 -7.98
N SER A 285 -6.07 1.82 -9.02
CA SER A 285 -5.97 0.94 -10.17
C SER A 285 -5.36 -0.41 -9.80
N ASN A 286 -5.57 -1.43 -10.62
CA ASN A 286 -4.90 -2.72 -10.44
C ASN A 286 -3.37 -2.60 -10.50
N ALA A 287 -2.84 -1.67 -11.29
CA ALA A 287 -1.42 -1.34 -11.28
C ALA A 287 -0.94 -0.89 -9.89
N THR A 288 -1.68 0.02 -9.25
CA THR A 288 -1.35 0.48 -7.89
C THR A 288 -1.53 -0.63 -6.85
N LEU A 289 -2.62 -1.41 -6.94
CA LEU A 289 -2.87 -2.53 -6.03
C LEU A 289 -1.76 -3.58 -6.10
N MET A 290 -1.27 -3.90 -7.31
CA MET A 290 -0.16 -4.84 -7.50
C MET A 290 1.17 -4.29 -6.96
N LEU A 291 1.46 -3.03 -7.24
CA LEU A 291 2.70 -2.37 -6.78
C LEU A 291 2.78 -2.27 -5.25
N ASP A 292 1.73 -1.69 -4.64
CA ASP A 292 1.78 -1.28 -3.24
C ASP A 292 1.27 -2.37 -2.30
N PHE A 293 0.35 -3.25 -2.77
CA PHE A 293 -0.31 -4.25 -1.92
C PHE A 293 -0.11 -5.71 -2.37
N GLY A 294 0.40 -5.94 -3.59
CA GLY A 294 0.73 -7.27 -4.09
C GLY A 294 -0.46 -8.09 -4.59
N PHE A 295 -1.59 -7.46 -4.93
CA PHE A 295 -2.76 -8.14 -5.48
C PHE A 295 -3.48 -7.32 -6.55
N THR A 296 -4.40 -7.94 -7.28
CA THR A 296 -5.32 -7.28 -8.21
C THR A 296 -6.75 -7.70 -7.91
N VAL A 297 -7.70 -6.88 -8.35
CA VAL A 297 -9.14 -7.13 -8.19
C VAL A 297 -9.77 -7.35 -9.57
N PRO A 298 -10.48 -8.45 -9.80
CA PRO A 298 -11.30 -8.60 -11.00
C PRO A 298 -12.36 -7.49 -11.07
N TYR A 299 -12.59 -6.96 -12.25
CA TYR A 299 -13.61 -5.90 -12.49
C TYR A 299 -13.45 -4.69 -11.57
N ASN A 300 -12.21 -4.23 -11.38
CA ASN A 300 -11.91 -3.06 -10.57
C ASN A 300 -12.51 -1.80 -11.23
N ILE A 301 -13.55 -1.23 -10.62
CA ILE A 301 -14.21 0.00 -11.12
C ILE A 301 -13.33 1.24 -11.08
N TYR A 302 -12.17 1.17 -10.41
CA TYR A 302 -11.17 2.22 -10.33
C TYR A 302 -9.94 1.91 -11.19
N ASP A 303 -10.03 0.87 -12.04
CA ASP A 303 -8.88 0.53 -12.89
C ASP A 303 -8.63 1.62 -13.91
N GLN A 304 -7.36 1.89 -14.14
CA GLN A 304 -6.92 2.94 -15.05
C GLN A 304 -5.56 2.58 -15.62
N VAL A 305 -5.33 3.01 -16.86
CA VAL A 305 -4.04 2.89 -17.52
C VAL A 305 -3.40 4.27 -17.60
N GLN A 306 -2.15 4.34 -17.16
CA GLN A 306 -1.37 5.57 -17.30
C GLN A 306 -0.71 5.59 -18.67
N ILE A 307 -1.00 6.61 -19.48
CA ILE A 307 -0.38 6.83 -20.78
C ILE A 307 0.51 8.08 -20.68
N GLN A 308 1.77 7.93 -21.06
CA GLN A 308 2.68 9.05 -21.22
C GLN A 308 2.50 9.64 -22.62
N LEU A 309 2.11 10.91 -22.69
CA LEU A 309 2.05 11.66 -23.94
C LEU A 309 3.27 12.59 -24.01
N ASP A 310 4.01 12.44 -25.09
CA ASP A 310 5.10 13.36 -25.43
C ASP A 310 4.70 14.19 -26.66
N ILE A 311 4.91 15.50 -26.57
CA ILE A 311 4.70 16.38 -27.72
C ILE A 311 6.07 16.65 -28.35
N PRO A 312 6.30 16.11 -29.57
CA PRO A 312 7.58 16.30 -30.23
C PRO A 312 7.92 17.80 -30.39
N LYS A 313 9.19 18.18 -30.13
CA LYS A 313 9.64 19.58 -30.22
C LYS A 313 9.47 20.18 -31.63
N HIS A 314 9.45 19.33 -32.66
CA HIS A 314 9.25 19.74 -34.04
C HIS A 314 7.78 19.88 -34.45
N ASP A 315 6.83 19.55 -33.56
CA ASP A 315 5.41 19.75 -33.81
C ASP A 315 5.11 21.25 -33.97
N PRO A 316 4.53 21.73 -35.09
CA PRO A 316 4.25 23.14 -35.31
C PRO A 316 3.36 23.77 -34.22
N LEU A 317 2.57 22.95 -33.53
CA LEU A 317 1.67 23.36 -32.44
C LEU A 317 2.23 23.00 -31.07
N HIS A 318 3.50 22.65 -30.95
CA HIS A 318 4.14 22.19 -29.70
C HIS A 318 3.79 23.11 -28.53
N LYS A 319 4.03 24.42 -28.69
CA LYS A 319 3.79 25.39 -27.62
C LYS A 319 2.31 25.46 -27.22
N MET A 320 1.41 25.52 -28.20
CA MET A 320 -0.04 25.58 -27.96
C MET A 320 -0.54 24.31 -27.28
N LYS A 321 -0.06 23.14 -27.72
CA LYS A 321 -0.41 21.85 -27.08
C LYS A 321 0.10 21.80 -25.66
N LEU A 322 1.32 22.26 -25.37
CA LEU A 322 1.83 22.35 -24.00
C LEU A 322 0.99 23.27 -23.13
N GLU A 323 0.59 24.44 -23.63
CA GLU A 323 -0.27 25.39 -22.91
C GLU A 323 -1.65 24.78 -22.61
N LEU A 324 -2.27 24.11 -23.58
CA LEU A 324 -3.54 23.39 -23.38
C LEU A 324 -3.38 22.28 -22.34
N MET A 325 -2.31 21.49 -22.41
CA MET A 325 -2.04 20.42 -21.47
C MET A 325 -1.83 20.99 -20.06
N GLN A 326 -1.10 22.08 -19.90
CA GLN A 326 -0.95 22.77 -18.62
C GLN A 326 -2.28 23.30 -18.07
N GLN A 327 -3.13 23.82 -18.93
CA GLN A 327 -4.42 24.40 -18.53
C GLN A 327 -5.44 23.36 -18.07
N TYR A 328 -5.51 22.22 -18.74
CA TYR A 328 -6.59 21.23 -18.56
C TYR A 328 -6.17 19.95 -17.84
N PHE A 329 -4.87 19.64 -17.83
CA PHE A 329 -4.35 18.34 -17.35
C PHE A 329 -3.30 18.46 -16.23
N VAL A 330 -3.13 19.63 -15.64
CA VAL A 330 -2.23 19.75 -14.48
C VAL A 330 -2.87 19.05 -13.30
N PRO A 331 -2.30 17.96 -12.80
CA PRO A 331 -2.72 17.40 -11.52
C PRO A 331 -2.52 18.48 -10.47
N SER A 332 -3.54 18.78 -9.68
CA SER A 332 -3.47 19.73 -8.57
C SER A 332 -2.45 19.25 -7.53
N ARG A 333 -1.17 19.53 -7.74
CA ARG A 333 -0.09 19.35 -6.78
C ARG A 333 0.40 20.70 -6.29
N LYS A 334 0.02 21.01 -5.07
CA LYS A 334 0.60 22.11 -4.28
C LYS A 334 2.03 21.75 -3.86
N ASN A 335 2.99 21.61 -4.74
CA ASN A 335 4.43 21.52 -4.41
C ASN A 335 5.28 21.44 -5.70
N ALA A 336 5.03 22.36 -6.65
CA ALA A 336 5.73 22.38 -7.96
C ALA A 336 6.97 23.29 -7.99
N GLU A 337 7.54 23.69 -6.84
CA GLU A 337 8.64 24.67 -6.85
C GLU A 337 10.01 24.13 -7.24
N ASN A 338 10.20 22.81 -7.40
CA ASN A 338 11.51 22.22 -7.71
C ASN A 338 11.61 21.41 -9.02
N LEU A 339 10.66 21.56 -9.94
CA LEU A 339 10.67 20.80 -11.19
C LEU A 339 11.09 21.66 -12.39
N LYS A 340 12.39 21.97 -12.51
CA LYS A 340 12.96 22.66 -13.69
C LYS A 340 13.06 21.82 -14.96
N HIS A 341 12.78 20.52 -14.92
CA HIS A 341 12.75 19.62 -16.09
C HIS A 341 11.64 18.58 -15.93
N SER A 342 10.40 19.04 -16.02
CA SER A 342 9.25 18.16 -15.92
C SER A 342 8.83 17.69 -17.32
N TRP A 343 8.92 16.39 -17.54
CA TRP A 343 8.19 15.70 -18.60
C TRP A 343 6.71 15.74 -18.23
N ASN A 344 5.86 16.17 -19.16
CA ASN A 344 4.41 16.22 -18.92
C ASN A 344 3.85 14.79 -18.94
N ILE A 345 3.71 14.19 -17.78
CA ILE A 345 3.01 12.91 -17.62
C ILE A 345 1.53 13.22 -17.45
N PHE A 346 0.72 12.77 -18.40
CA PHE A 346 -0.73 12.88 -18.33
C PHE A 346 -1.30 11.54 -17.96
N THR A 347 -2.18 11.54 -16.97
CA THR A 347 -2.97 10.36 -16.64
C THR A 347 -4.27 10.47 -17.42
N ILE A 348 -4.43 9.64 -18.43
CA ILE A 348 -5.71 9.46 -19.10
C ILE A 348 -6.40 8.30 -18.40
N ASN A 349 -7.54 8.57 -17.79
CA ASN A 349 -8.37 7.53 -17.21
C ASN A 349 -9.15 6.87 -18.36
N ILE A 350 -8.81 5.63 -18.65
CA ILE A 350 -9.56 4.81 -19.60
C ILE A 350 -10.45 3.89 -18.77
N TRP A 351 -11.74 4.14 -18.83
CA TRP A 351 -12.74 3.26 -18.26
C TRP A 351 -13.18 2.26 -19.33
N ILE A 352 -13.14 0.98 -19.02
CA ILE A 352 -13.72 -0.06 -19.88
C ILE A 352 -14.97 -0.55 -19.16
N SER A 353 -16.14 -0.08 -19.60
CA SER A 353 -17.43 -0.58 -19.15
C SER A 353 -18.16 -1.17 -20.35
N ASP A 354 -18.61 -2.41 -20.23
CA ASP A 354 -19.44 -3.13 -21.22
C ASP A 354 -18.91 -3.10 -22.67
N GLY A 355 -17.57 -3.13 -22.82
CA GLY A 355 -16.92 -3.12 -24.14
C GLY A 355 -16.81 -1.73 -24.78
N ALA A 356 -17.21 -0.67 -24.10
CA ALA A 356 -16.99 0.72 -24.52
C ALA A 356 -15.80 1.34 -23.77
N MET A 357 -14.92 1.99 -24.52
CA MET A 357 -13.80 2.76 -23.96
C MET A 357 -14.25 4.20 -23.74
N ILE A 358 -14.28 4.64 -22.49
CA ILE A 358 -14.57 6.02 -22.11
C ILE A 358 -13.24 6.68 -21.71
N ILE A 359 -12.89 7.78 -22.37
CA ILE A 359 -11.69 8.58 -22.07
C ILE A 359 -12.16 9.83 -21.32
N THR A 360 -11.68 10.02 -20.11
CA THR A 360 -11.98 11.23 -19.30
C THR A 360 -10.69 11.90 -18.84
#